data_79e8c805563755894d57d2831ac27046
#
_entry.id   79e8c805563755894d57d2831ac27046
#
_cell.length_a   1.000
_cell.length_b   1.000
_cell.length_c   1.000
_cell.angle_alpha   90.00
_cell.angle_beta   90.00
_cell.angle_gamma   90.00
#
_symmetry.space_group_name_H-M   'P 1'
#
loop_
_entity.id
_entity.type
_entity.pdbx_description
1 polymer ?
#
loop_
_entity_poly.entity_id
_entity_poly.type
_entity_poly.pdbx_seq_one_letter_code
_entity_poly.pdbx_strand_id
1 'polypeptide(L)'
;MAKQPNLLIPVNRLTKTKGRLQTFLSEEERIHLTISTLKTVIEASNKAGFITAILTSDKDVISLASDLIVIQEKQELKGLNEQINSALNEMAKDEIVIVHADLPLITAKSLIQLKKASLQTNSIVIAKSFDGGSNAILLKPPKYFSAEYGPGSCAKHHNSAITAGLSATVIDPPELYLDLDTPKDLQKLLATEIGRKSPAGKYLIKIDAIKRLKEANFLDVRGEV
;
A
#
# COMPACT_ATOMS: atom_id res chain seq x y z
N MET A 1 17.60 23.58 -4.55
CA MET A 1 17.82 22.23 -4.00
C MET A 1 16.73 21.31 -4.54
N ALA A 2 17.08 20.14 -5.04
CA ALA A 2 16.07 19.15 -5.47
C ALA A 2 15.17 18.75 -4.28
N LYS A 3 13.88 18.65 -4.53
CA LYS A 3 12.92 18.21 -3.49
C LYS A 3 13.23 16.74 -3.15
N GLN A 4 13.56 16.45 -1.90
CA GLN A 4 13.78 15.07 -1.45
C GLN A 4 12.46 14.41 -1.08
N PRO A 5 12.26 13.11 -1.42
CA PRO A 5 11.02 12.40 -1.14
C PRO A 5 10.84 12.18 0.36
N ASN A 6 9.59 12.19 0.79
CA ASN A 6 9.16 11.88 2.15
C ASN A 6 7.99 10.89 2.21
N LEU A 7 7.61 10.30 1.06
CA LEU A 7 6.72 9.17 0.98
C LEU A 7 7.28 8.15 -0.02
N LEU A 8 7.30 6.87 0.39
CA LEU A 8 7.80 5.74 -0.39
C LEU A 8 6.66 4.78 -0.72
N ILE A 9 6.50 4.46 -2.00
CA ILE A 9 5.56 3.44 -2.47
C ILE A 9 6.37 2.30 -3.09
N PRO A 10 6.52 1.15 -2.42
CA PRO A 10 7.14 -0.02 -3.03
C PRO A 10 6.17 -0.66 -4.03
N VAL A 11 6.65 -0.96 -5.24
CA VAL A 11 5.87 -1.58 -6.30
C VAL A 11 6.66 -2.72 -6.91
N ASN A 12 6.18 -3.94 -6.71
CA ASN A 12 6.77 -5.13 -7.32
C ASN A 12 6.56 -5.14 -8.85
N ARG A 13 7.26 -6.03 -9.56
CA ARG A 13 7.05 -6.23 -11.00
C ARG A 13 5.60 -6.55 -11.29
N LEU A 14 5.00 -5.86 -12.25
CA LEU A 14 3.57 -5.99 -12.59
C LEU A 14 3.20 -7.42 -12.96
N THR A 15 4.07 -8.15 -13.66
CA THR A 15 3.87 -9.56 -14.02
C THR A 15 3.83 -10.51 -12.81
N LYS A 16 4.40 -10.09 -11.67
CA LYS A 16 4.42 -10.87 -10.41
C LYS A 16 3.40 -10.40 -9.38
N THR A 17 2.65 -9.34 -9.70
CA THR A 17 1.70 -8.76 -8.76
C THR A 17 0.48 -9.64 -8.57
N LYS A 18 -0.11 -9.58 -7.36
CA LYS A 18 -1.39 -10.18 -7.00
C LYS A 18 -1.50 -11.67 -7.37
N GLY A 19 -0.43 -12.43 -7.07
CA GLY A 19 -0.37 -13.87 -7.40
C GLY A 19 -1.53 -14.69 -6.80
N ARG A 20 -2.09 -14.29 -5.66
CA ARG A 20 -3.26 -14.94 -5.04
C ARG A 20 -4.56 -14.73 -5.81
N LEU A 21 -4.59 -13.78 -6.75
CA LEU A 21 -5.72 -13.54 -7.66
C LEU A 21 -5.58 -14.27 -9.00
N GLN A 22 -4.49 -15.02 -9.26
CA GLN A 22 -4.23 -15.66 -10.56
C GLN A 22 -5.25 -16.72 -10.97
N THR A 23 -5.95 -17.32 -10.02
CA THR A 23 -7.06 -18.27 -10.28
C THR A 23 -8.36 -17.57 -10.63
N PHE A 24 -8.45 -16.26 -10.40
CA PHE A 24 -9.66 -15.46 -10.55
C PHE A 24 -9.54 -14.38 -11.64
N LEU A 25 -8.37 -13.74 -11.75
CA LEU A 25 -8.05 -12.69 -12.72
C LEU A 25 -6.93 -13.14 -13.66
N SER A 26 -7.04 -12.80 -14.94
CA SER A 26 -5.93 -12.94 -15.90
C SER A 26 -4.73 -12.08 -15.49
N GLU A 27 -3.58 -12.32 -16.11
CA GLU A 27 -2.39 -11.48 -15.86
C GLU A 27 -2.66 -10.01 -16.21
N GLU A 28 -3.26 -9.75 -17.35
CA GLU A 28 -3.62 -8.41 -17.80
C GLU A 28 -4.59 -7.72 -16.82
N GLU A 29 -5.60 -8.43 -16.33
CA GLU A 29 -6.54 -7.92 -15.34
C GLU A 29 -5.86 -7.58 -14.01
N ARG A 30 -4.90 -8.39 -13.56
CA ARG A 30 -4.13 -8.12 -12.34
C ARG A 30 -3.23 -6.90 -12.51
N ILE A 31 -2.59 -6.74 -13.66
CA ILE A 31 -1.77 -5.56 -14.01
C ILE A 31 -2.65 -4.30 -13.97
N HIS A 32 -3.79 -4.31 -14.64
CA HIS A 32 -4.72 -3.18 -14.65
C HIS A 32 -5.21 -2.82 -13.25
N LEU A 33 -5.56 -3.80 -12.44
CA LEU A 33 -5.99 -3.59 -11.06
C LEU A 33 -4.86 -2.94 -10.24
N THR A 34 -3.63 -3.43 -10.36
CA THR A 34 -2.46 -2.88 -9.68
C THR A 34 -2.18 -1.43 -10.11
N ILE A 35 -2.23 -1.15 -11.40
CA ILE A 35 -2.05 0.23 -11.91
C ILE A 35 -3.16 1.14 -11.40
N SER A 36 -4.40 0.66 -11.32
CA SER A 36 -5.54 1.44 -10.83
C SER A 36 -5.37 1.83 -9.35
N THR A 37 -4.96 0.87 -8.50
CA THR A 37 -4.71 1.15 -7.08
C THR A 37 -3.47 2.03 -6.89
N LEU A 38 -2.36 1.77 -7.60
CA LEU A 38 -1.16 2.59 -7.56
C LEU A 38 -1.46 4.07 -7.91
N LYS A 39 -2.23 4.32 -8.98
CA LYS A 39 -2.66 5.68 -9.33
C LYS A 39 -3.48 6.33 -8.21
N THR A 40 -4.36 5.58 -7.53
CA THR A 40 -5.13 6.09 -6.39
C THR A 40 -4.21 6.49 -5.24
N VAL A 41 -3.18 5.68 -4.93
CA VAL A 41 -2.19 5.97 -3.88
C VAL A 41 -1.36 7.20 -4.23
N ILE A 42 -0.87 7.31 -5.47
CA ILE A 42 -0.11 8.48 -5.97
C ILE A 42 -0.96 9.74 -5.86
N GLU A 43 -2.21 9.70 -6.31
CA GLU A 43 -3.13 10.86 -6.25
C GLU A 43 -3.39 11.29 -4.80
N ALA A 44 -3.62 10.34 -3.88
CA ALA A 44 -3.84 10.62 -2.48
C ALA A 44 -2.59 11.26 -1.83
N SER A 45 -1.39 10.76 -2.14
CA SER A 45 -0.13 11.29 -1.62
C SER A 45 0.15 12.71 -2.12
N ASN A 46 -0.06 12.97 -3.42
CA ASN A 46 0.10 14.29 -4.01
C ASN A 46 -0.87 15.32 -3.39
N LYS A 47 -2.16 14.95 -3.24
CA LYS A 47 -3.17 15.79 -2.59
C LYS A 47 -2.89 16.03 -1.11
N ALA A 48 -2.20 15.11 -0.43
CA ALA A 48 -1.76 15.26 0.95
C ALA A 48 -0.47 16.10 1.09
N GLY A 49 0.14 16.51 -0.04
CA GLY A 49 1.34 17.35 -0.06
C GLY A 49 2.65 16.60 0.14
N PHE A 50 2.68 15.28 -0.03
CA PHE A 50 3.91 14.50 0.02
C PHE A 50 4.72 14.63 -1.28
N ILE A 51 6.04 14.49 -1.15
CA ILE A 51 6.95 14.28 -2.28
C ILE A 51 7.18 12.78 -2.39
N THR A 52 6.58 12.18 -3.40
CA THR A 52 6.49 10.72 -3.53
C THR A 52 7.68 10.15 -4.30
N ALA A 53 8.25 9.07 -3.76
CA ALA A 53 9.15 8.18 -4.48
C ALA A 53 8.50 6.81 -4.71
N ILE A 54 8.73 6.23 -5.88
CA ILE A 54 8.37 4.85 -6.22
C ILE A 54 9.61 3.99 -6.13
N LEU A 55 9.56 2.92 -5.35
CA LEU A 55 10.61 1.90 -5.27
C LEU A 55 10.23 0.74 -6.19
N THR A 56 10.95 0.56 -7.29
CA THR A 56 10.64 -0.48 -8.27
C THR A 56 11.81 -0.76 -9.23
N SER A 57 11.81 -1.95 -9.84
CA SER A 57 12.63 -2.31 -10.99
C SER A 57 11.83 -2.54 -12.28
N ASP A 58 10.50 -2.35 -12.22
CA ASP A 58 9.59 -2.57 -13.33
C ASP A 58 9.59 -1.38 -14.29
N LYS A 59 9.89 -1.61 -15.58
CA LYS A 59 10.00 -0.55 -16.60
C LYS A 59 8.66 0.15 -16.88
N ASP A 60 7.55 -0.58 -16.82
CA ASP A 60 6.23 -0.03 -17.09
C ASP A 60 5.80 0.86 -15.92
N VAL A 61 6.11 0.46 -14.66
CA VAL A 61 5.91 1.30 -13.49
C VAL A 61 6.79 2.56 -13.55
N ILE A 62 8.05 2.44 -13.95
CA ILE A 62 8.96 3.59 -14.14
C ILE A 62 8.39 4.56 -15.17
N SER A 63 7.90 4.06 -16.29
CA SER A 63 7.28 4.88 -17.34
C SER A 63 6.01 5.58 -16.82
N LEU A 64 5.18 4.89 -16.04
CA LEU A 64 3.96 5.45 -15.44
C LEU A 64 4.26 6.51 -14.38
N ALA A 65 5.42 6.40 -13.71
CA ALA A 65 5.88 7.28 -12.66
C ALA A 65 6.85 8.38 -13.18
N SER A 66 6.80 8.74 -14.48
CA SER A 66 7.74 9.68 -15.12
C SER A 66 7.85 11.05 -14.43
N ASP A 67 6.77 11.50 -13.78
CA ASP A 67 6.72 12.77 -13.04
C ASP A 67 7.09 12.65 -11.55
N LEU A 68 7.47 11.44 -11.10
CA LEU A 68 7.81 11.13 -9.73
C LEU A 68 9.30 10.79 -9.58
N ILE A 69 9.76 10.77 -8.34
CA ILE A 69 11.09 10.25 -8.02
C ILE A 69 11.02 8.72 -8.09
N VAL A 70 11.96 8.10 -8.83
CA VAL A 70 12.10 6.64 -8.87
C VAL A 70 13.37 6.24 -8.16
N ILE A 71 13.24 5.36 -7.17
CA ILE A 71 14.32 4.64 -6.51
C ILE A 71 14.34 3.23 -7.11
N GLN A 72 15.43 2.87 -7.78
CA GLN A 72 15.53 1.54 -8.39
C GLN A 72 15.87 0.48 -7.35
N GLU A 73 15.16 -0.66 -7.40
CA GLU A 73 15.53 -1.84 -6.63
C GLU A 73 16.94 -2.31 -6.99
N LYS A 74 17.72 -2.67 -5.99
CA LYS A 74 19.07 -3.19 -6.16
C LYS A 74 19.04 -4.69 -6.44
N GLN A 75 19.78 -5.12 -7.47
CA GLN A 75 19.75 -6.51 -7.93
C GLN A 75 20.32 -7.50 -6.88
N GLU A 76 21.26 -7.03 -6.07
CA GLU A 76 21.90 -7.80 -5.01
C GLU A 76 21.02 -8.01 -3.77
N LEU A 77 19.97 -7.19 -3.58
CA LEU A 77 19.05 -7.29 -2.44
C LEU A 77 17.87 -8.19 -2.75
N LYS A 78 17.51 -9.06 -1.78
CA LYS A 78 16.45 -10.05 -1.96
C LYS A 78 15.21 -9.70 -1.14
N GLY A 79 14.10 -9.50 -1.86
CA GLY A 79 12.80 -9.30 -1.24
C GLY A 79 12.53 -7.86 -0.78
N LEU A 80 11.27 -7.64 -0.45
CA LEU A 80 10.72 -6.31 -0.16
C LEU A 80 11.43 -5.60 1.00
N ASN A 81 11.71 -6.33 2.08
CA ASN A 81 12.26 -5.74 3.30
C ASN A 81 13.64 -5.13 3.10
N GLU A 82 14.55 -5.85 2.42
CA GLU A 82 15.90 -5.34 2.14
C GLU A 82 15.84 -4.13 1.18
N GLN A 83 14.98 -4.16 0.18
CA GLN A 83 14.78 -3.07 -0.76
C GLN A 83 14.26 -1.81 -0.07
N ILE A 84 13.26 -1.93 0.81
CA ILE A 84 12.72 -0.80 1.58
C ILE A 84 13.81 -0.22 2.49
N ASN A 85 14.55 -1.06 3.24
CA ASN A 85 15.61 -0.58 4.13
C ASN A 85 16.69 0.18 3.36
N SER A 86 17.07 -0.29 2.17
CA SER A 86 18.00 0.41 1.30
C SER A 86 17.45 1.76 0.84
N ALA A 87 16.21 1.81 0.38
CA ALA A 87 15.57 3.03 -0.08
C ALA A 87 15.44 4.09 1.03
N LEU A 88 15.09 3.68 2.26
CA LEU A 88 15.01 4.58 3.42
C LEU A 88 16.36 5.26 3.72
N ASN A 89 17.47 4.55 3.57
CA ASN A 89 18.81 5.11 3.75
C ASN A 89 19.14 6.17 2.68
N GLU A 90 18.59 6.04 1.47
CA GLU A 90 18.79 7.00 0.38
C GLU A 90 17.92 8.26 0.54
N MET A 91 16.76 8.14 1.18
CA MET A 91 15.80 9.24 1.30
C MET A 91 16.25 10.34 2.27
N ALA A 92 17.13 10.07 3.23
CA ALA A 92 17.78 11.01 4.14
C ALA A 92 16.83 12.07 4.76
N LYS A 93 15.63 11.67 5.22
CA LYS A 93 14.63 12.52 5.86
C LYS A 93 14.36 12.09 7.30
N ASP A 94 14.03 13.07 8.15
CA ASP A 94 13.65 12.81 9.54
C ASP A 94 12.23 12.23 9.68
N GLU A 95 11.40 12.40 8.66
CA GLU A 95 10.03 11.89 8.61
C GLU A 95 9.77 11.28 7.23
N ILE A 96 9.44 9.99 7.20
CA ILE A 96 9.11 9.24 5.98
C ILE A 96 7.83 8.45 6.20
N VAL A 97 6.96 8.44 5.19
CA VAL A 97 5.79 7.56 5.12
C VAL A 97 6.08 6.45 4.12
N ILE A 98 5.83 5.20 4.48
CA ILE A 98 5.79 4.06 3.56
C ILE A 98 4.32 3.72 3.35
N VAL A 99 3.88 3.55 2.11
CA VAL A 99 2.49 3.19 1.77
C VAL A 99 2.50 2.09 0.72
N HIS A 100 1.71 1.03 0.92
CA HIS A 100 1.52 -0.01 -0.08
C HIS A 100 0.73 0.49 -1.30
N ALA A 101 1.03 -0.08 -2.47
CA ALA A 101 0.47 0.37 -3.76
C ALA A 101 -0.96 -0.12 -4.04
N ASP A 102 -1.52 -0.98 -3.20
CA ASP A 102 -2.74 -1.76 -3.44
C ASP A 102 -3.94 -1.35 -2.57
N LEU A 103 -3.95 -0.11 -2.10
CA LEU A 103 -4.98 0.47 -1.26
C LEU A 103 -6.04 1.20 -2.10
N PRO A 104 -7.19 0.55 -2.41
CA PRO A 104 -8.18 1.09 -3.35
C PRO A 104 -8.98 2.27 -2.81
N LEU A 105 -9.00 2.45 -1.47
CA LEU A 105 -9.82 3.45 -0.79
C LEU A 105 -9.01 4.55 -0.12
N ILE A 106 -7.68 4.55 -0.27
CA ILE A 106 -6.80 5.56 0.31
C ILE A 106 -7.19 6.98 -0.11
N THR A 107 -7.11 7.91 0.82
CA THR A 107 -7.40 9.32 0.60
C THR A 107 -6.29 10.22 1.16
N ALA A 108 -6.20 11.46 0.68
CA ALA A 108 -5.32 12.46 1.28
C ALA A 108 -5.62 12.67 2.78
N LYS A 109 -6.91 12.61 3.16
CA LYS A 109 -7.35 12.74 4.55
C LYS A 109 -6.78 11.63 5.43
N SER A 110 -6.81 10.37 4.96
CA SER A 110 -6.28 9.24 5.73
C SER A 110 -4.76 9.33 5.91
N LEU A 111 -4.01 9.80 4.91
CA LEU A 111 -2.57 10.07 5.04
C LEU A 111 -2.27 11.22 6.01
N ILE A 112 -3.06 12.30 5.98
CA ILE A 112 -2.93 13.39 6.95
C ILE A 112 -3.27 12.90 8.37
N GLN A 113 -4.27 12.02 8.52
CA GLN A 113 -4.62 11.41 9.79
C GLN A 113 -3.48 10.54 10.33
N LEU A 114 -2.83 9.71 9.48
CA LEU A 114 -1.65 8.95 9.84
C LEU A 114 -0.55 9.86 10.39
N LYS A 115 -0.28 10.97 9.71
CA LYS A 115 0.71 11.97 10.15
C LYS A 115 0.34 12.63 11.49
N LYS A 116 -0.91 12.98 11.70
CA LYS A 116 -1.41 13.61 12.93
C LYS A 116 -1.40 12.67 14.13
N ALA A 117 -1.44 11.35 13.92
CA ALA A 117 -1.35 10.37 15.00
C ALA A 117 0.05 10.27 15.63
N SER A 118 1.07 10.85 15.00
CA SER A 118 2.43 10.97 15.54
C SER A 118 2.49 12.15 16.51
N LEU A 119 2.43 11.87 17.81
CA LEU A 119 2.46 12.90 18.86
C LEU A 119 3.85 13.25 19.36
N GLN A 120 4.87 12.46 18.99
CA GLN A 120 6.24 12.59 19.52
C GLN A 120 7.27 12.66 18.39
N THR A 121 8.48 13.18 18.73
CA THR A 121 9.60 13.27 17.78
C THR A 121 10.25 11.92 17.48
N ASN A 122 10.15 10.94 18.41
CA ASN A 122 10.67 9.59 18.24
C ASN A 122 9.49 8.61 18.24
N SER A 123 8.87 8.43 17.07
CA SER A 123 7.64 7.64 16.97
C SER A 123 7.50 6.92 15.64
N ILE A 124 6.74 5.83 15.69
CA ILE A 124 6.20 5.12 14.54
C ILE A 124 4.67 5.10 14.65
N VAL A 125 3.99 5.36 13.53
CA VAL A 125 2.54 5.17 13.44
C VAL A 125 2.26 4.13 12.35
N ILE A 126 1.54 3.09 12.68
CA ILE A 126 1.25 1.97 11.81
C ILE A 126 -0.25 1.95 11.49
N ALA A 127 -0.61 2.09 10.22
CA ALA A 127 -1.95 1.79 9.75
C ALA A 127 -2.05 0.28 9.49
N LYS A 128 -2.83 -0.39 10.35
CA LYS A 128 -3.02 -1.84 10.30
C LYS A 128 -3.91 -2.24 9.14
N SER A 129 -3.57 -3.34 8.45
CA SER A 129 -4.44 -3.98 7.45
C SER A 129 -5.44 -4.93 8.10
N PHE A 130 -6.46 -5.33 7.30
CA PHE A 130 -7.49 -6.29 7.72
C PHE A 130 -6.91 -7.63 8.19
N ASP A 131 -5.86 -8.11 7.53
CA ASP A 131 -5.21 -9.40 7.81
C ASP A 131 -4.10 -9.32 8.87
N GLY A 132 -3.90 -8.16 9.50
CA GLY A 132 -2.85 -7.95 10.51
C GLY A 132 -1.51 -7.49 9.97
N GLY A 133 -1.45 -7.11 8.69
CA GLY A 133 -0.31 -6.47 8.06
C GLY A 133 -0.20 -4.98 8.40
N SER A 134 0.72 -4.29 7.70
CA SER A 134 0.97 -2.85 7.82
C SER A 134 0.81 -2.19 6.46
N ASN A 135 -0.31 -1.54 6.19
CA ASN A 135 -0.62 -0.92 4.90
C ASN A 135 0.03 0.46 4.71
N ALA A 136 0.19 1.21 5.78
CA ALA A 136 0.99 2.42 5.77
C ALA A 136 1.73 2.58 7.09
N ILE A 137 2.94 3.14 7.04
CA ILE A 137 3.77 3.37 8.23
C ILE A 137 4.37 4.77 8.14
N LEU A 138 4.19 5.56 9.18
CA LEU A 138 4.94 6.80 9.39
C LEU A 138 6.13 6.53 10.30
N LEU A 139 7.31 6.94 9.90
CA LEU A 139 8.58 6.78 10.61
C LEU A 139 9.13 8.16 10.99
N LYS A 140 9.52 8.32 12.27
CA LYS A 140 10.06 9.57 12.78
C LYS A 140 11.00 9.33 13.96
N PRO A 141 12.33 9.26 13.74
CA PRO A 141 13.02 9.19 12.44
C PRO A 141 13.12 7.77 11.89
N PRO A 142 13.32 7.61 10.57
CA PRO A 142 13.37 6.28 9.93
C PRO A 142 14.60 5.44 10.32
N LYS A 143 15.69 6.03 10.78
CA LYS A 143 16.95 5.34 11.11
C LYS A 143 16.84 4.21 12.14
N TYR A 144 15.78 4.20 12.94
CA TYR A 144 15.53 3.16 13.94
C TYR A 144 14.54 2.09 13.46
N PHE A 145 14.09 2.18 12.23
CA PHE A 145 13.15 1.24 11.65
C PHE A 145 13.89 0.19 10.83
N SER A 146 13.43 -1.05 10.95
CA SER A 146 13.75 -2.15 10.05
C SER A 146 12.46 -2.71 9.48
N ALA A 147 12.37 -2.83 8.16
CA ALA A 147 11.20 -3.39 7.51
C ALA A 147 11.08 -4.89 7.82
N GLU A 148 9.91 -5.31 8.30
CA GLU A 148 9.57 -6.70 8.65
C GLU A 148 8.20 -7.08 8.05
N TYR A 149 7.96 -6.63 6.79
CA TYR A 149 6.73 -6.97 6.06
C TYR A 149 6.57 -8.47 5.85
N GLY A 150 5.32 -8.91 5.80
CA GLY A 150 4.90 -10.30 5.73
C GLY A 150 3.83 -10.58 6.79
N PRO A 151 3.44 -11.85 7.02
CA PRO A 151 2.38 -12.20 7.96
C PRO A 151 2.60 -11.60 9.35
N GLY A 152 1.57 -10.90 9.87
CA GLY A 152 1.63 -10.26 11.18
C GLY A 152 2.58 -9.06 11.28
N SER A 153 2.90 -8.41 10.17
CA SER A 153 3.89 -7.31 10.13
C SER A 153 3.53 -6.13 11.03
N CYS A 154 2.25 -5.87 11.28
CA CYS A 154 1.84 -4.81 12.21
C CYS A 154 2.38 -5.04 13.63
N ALA A 155 2.23 -6.26 14.15
CA ALA A 155 2.75 -6.61 15.48
C ALA A 155 4.29 -6.61 15.51
N LYS A 156 4.96 -7.09 14.44
CA LYS A 156 6.42 -7.08 14.34
C LYS A 156 6.96 -5.65 14.37
N HIS A 157 6.47 -4.79 13.47
CA HIS A 157 6.89 -3.38 13.42
C HIS A 157 6.63 -2.65 14.74
N HIS A 158 5.47 -2.91 15.40
CA HIS A 158 5.16 -2.33 16.70
C HIS A 158 6.18 -2.75 17.75
N ASN A 159 6.46 -4.05 17.87
CA ASN A 159 7.37 -4.59 18.89
C ASN A 159 8.81 -4.14 18.65
N SER A 160 9.27 -4.15 17.39
CA SER A 160 10.61 -3.67 17.02
C SER A 160 10.77 -2.19 17.35
N ALA A 161 9.73 -1.37 17.12
CA ALA A 161 9.76 0.05 17.49
C ALA A 161 9.89 0.25 19.01
N ILE A 162 9.10 -0.46 19.80
CA ILE A 162 9.19 -0.39 21.28
C ILE A 162 10.58 -0.84 21.75
N THR A 163 11.13 -1.92 21.18
CA THR A 163 12.49 -2.40 21.52
C THR A 163 13.55 -1.36 21.18
N ALA A 164 13.36 -0.59 20.09
CA ALA A 164 14.23 0.50 19.70
C ALA A 164 14.02 1.80 20.51
N GLY A 165 13.12 1.80 21.50
CA GLY A 165 12.83 2.97 22.34
C GLY A 165 11.95 4.03 21.67
N LEU A 166 11.23 3.66 20.60
CA LEU A 166 10.29 4.55 19.93
C LEU A 166 8.89 4.47 20.58
N SER A 167 8.13 5.55 20.50
CA SER A 167 6.68 5.51 20.72
C SER A 167 6.01 4.85 19.51
N ALA A 168 5.23 3.80 19.72
CA ALA A 168 4.52 3.09 18.67
C ALA A 168 3.00 3.25 18.82
N THR A 169 2.34 3.72 17.76
CA THR A 169 0.89 3.89 17.70
C THR A 169 0.33 3.07 16.55
N VAL A 170 -0.70 2.27 16.80
CA VAL A 170 -1.43 1.55 15.76
C VAL A 170 -2.76 2.25 15.54
N ILE A 171 -3.09 2.51 14.27
CA ILE A 171 -4.38 3.06 13.85
C ILE A 171 -5.00 2.16 12.78
N ASP A 172 -6.30 2.21 12.63
CA ASP A 172 -7.08 1.41 11.68
C ASP A 172 -8.11 2.25 10.89
N PRO A 173 -7.69 3.33 10.21
CA PRO A 173 -8.61 4.14 9.42
C PRO A 173 -9.18 3.29 8.27
N PRO A 174 -10.50 3.31 8.05
CA PRO A 174 -11.16 2.46 7.05
C PRO A 174 -10.56 2.56 5.64
N GLU A 175 -10.06 3.73 5.28
CA GLU A 175 -9.46 4.00 3.96
C GLU A 175 -8.07 3.37 3.77
N LEU A 176 -7.39 2.99 4.86
CA LEU A 176 -6.07 2.32 4.84
C LEU A 176 -6.16 0.85 5.25
N TYR A 177 -7.35 0.35 5.58
CA TYR A 177 -7.53 -0.96 6.18
C TYR A 177 -7.59 -2.12 5.16
N LEU A 178 -8.10 -1.84 3.94
CA LEU A 178 -8.29 -2.83 2.88
C LEU A 178 -7.22 -2.70 1.81
N ASP A 179 -6.45 -3.75 1.61
CA ASP A 179 -5.61 -4.03 0.45
C ASP A 179 -6.24 -5.12 -0.43
N LEU A 180 -5.90 -5.18 -1.72
CA LEU A 180 -6.55 -6.08 -2.68
C LEU A 180 -5.66 -7.26 -3.05
N ASP A 181 -5.56 -8.27 -2.21
CA ASP A 181 -4.67 -9.42 -2.44
C ASP A 181 -5.40 -10.72 -2.79
N THR A 182 -6.65 -10.86 -2.37
CA THR A 182 -7.43 -12.11 -2.54
C THR A 182 -8.80 -11.83 -3.14
N PRO A 183 -9.51 -12.86 -3.69
CA PRO A 183 -10.90 -12.72 -4.13
C PRO A 183 -11.85 -12.19 -3.04
N LYS A 184 -11.57 -12.53 -1.77
CA LYS A 184 -12.35 -12.01 -0.63
C LYS A 184 -12.18 -10.50 -0.45
N ASP A 185 -11.02 -9.95 -0.77
CA ASP A 185 -10.80 -8.51 -0.67
C ASP A 185 -11.51 -7.76 -1.80
N LEU A 186 -11.56 -8.35 -3.01
CA LEU A 186 -12.40 -7.83 -4.09
C LEU A 186 -13.88 -7.83 -3.70
N GLN A 187 -14.34 -8.88 -3.03
CA GLN A 187 -15.70 -8.95 -2.50
C GLN A 187 -15.98 -7.85 -1.48
N LYS A 188 -15.07 -7.64 -0.50
CA LYS A 188 -15.21 -6.57 0.50
C LYS A 188 -15.27 -5.20 -0.15
N LEU A 189 -14.39 -4.93 -1.13
CA LEU A 189 -14.42 -3.67 -1.88
C LEU A 189 -15.77 -3.46 -2.56
N LEU A 190 -16.24 -4.46 -3.30
CA LEU A 190 -17.48 -4.38 -4.09
C LEU A 190 -18.77 -4.42 -3.24
N ALA A 191 -18.70 -4.84 -1.97
CA ALA A 191 -19.81 -4.81 -1.04
C ALA A 191 -20.21 -3.37 -0.64
N THR A 192 -19.29 -2.42 -0.69
CA THR A 192 -19.55 -1.03 -0.28
C THR A 192 -19.80 -0.12 -1.48
N GLU A 193 -20.61 0.92 -1.29
CA GLU A 193 -20.85 1.95 -2.33
C GLU A 193 -19.57 2.70 -2.67
N ILE A 194 -18.78 3.08 -1.66
CA ILE A 194 -17.50 3.78 -1.85
C ILE A 194 -16.54 2.89 -2.65
N GLY A 195 -16.47 1.61 -2.31
CA GLY A 195 -15.65 0.63 -3.02
C GLY A 195 -16.03 0.50 -4.49
N ARG A 196 -17.33 0.36 -4.81
CA ARG A 196 -17.82 0.31 -6.19
C ARG A 196 -17.54 1.60 -6.98
N LYS A 197 -17.54 2.76 -6.32
CA LYS A 197 -17.23 4.06 -6.93
C LYS A 197 -15.74 4.33 -7.09
N SER A 198 -14.87 3.57 -6.40
CA SER A 198 -13.42 3.72 -6.52
C SER A 198 -12.94 3.33 -7.93
N PRO A 199 -11.76 3.80 -8.38
CA PRO A 199 -11.20 3.39 -9.67
C PRO A 199 -11.06 1.87 -9.81
N ALA A 200 -10.57 1.19 -8.78
CA ALA A 200 -10.45 -0.28 -8.75
C ALA A 200 -11.82 -0.96 -8.81
N GLY A 201 -12.81 -0.47 -8.06
CA GLY A 201 -14.18 -1.03 -8.07
C GLY A 201 -14.86 -0.85 -9.44
N LYS A 202 -14.74 0.30 -10.06
CA LYS A 202 -15.25 0.55 -11.42
C LYS A 202 -14.62 -0.40 -12.44
N TYR A 203 -13.30 -0.62 -12.34
CA TYR A 203 -12.61 -1.57 -13.19
C TYR A 203 -13.13 -3.00 -12.99
N LEU A 204 -13.26 -3.45 -11.75
CA LEU A 204 -13.77 -4.78 -11.42
C LEU A 204 -15.22 -4.99 -11.90
N ILE A 205 -16.07 -3.97 -11.83
CA ILE A 205 -17.43 -4.00 -12.38
C ILE A 205 -17.38 -4.14 -13.92
N LYS A 206 -16.50 -3.38 -14.58
CA LYS A 206 -16.33 -3.42 -16.04
C LYS A 206 -15.95 -4.82 -16.58
N ILE A 207 -15.18 -5.59 -15.81
CA ILE A 207 -14.77 -6.96 -16.18
C ILE A 207 -15.69 -8.05 -15.61
N ASP A 208 -16.92 -7.70 -15.21
CA ASP A 208 -17.90 -8.62 -14.63
C ASP A 208 -17.42 -9.42 -13.41
N ALA A 209 -16.49 -8.86 -12.61
CA ALA A 209 -15.93 -9.54 -11.44
C ALA A 209 -17.01 -9.96 -10.43
N ILE A 210 -18.10 -9.20 -10.29
CA ILE A 210 -19.22 -9.56 -9.39
C ILE A 210 -19.86 -10.88 -9.81
N LYS A 211 -20.14 -11.06 -11.12
CA LYS A 211 -20.71 -12.30 -11.65
C LYS A 211 -19.74 -13.47 -11.41
N ARG A 212 -18.47 -13.28 -11.73
CA ARG A 212 -17.41 -14.29 -11.55
C ARG A 212 -17.22 -14.69 -10.09
N LEU A 213 -17.30 -13.74 -9.14
CA LEU A 213 -17.24 -14.00 -7.69
C LEU A 213 -18.43 -14.85 -7.22
N LYS A 214 -19.65 -14.64 -7.78
CA LYS A 214 -20.85 -15.46 -7.49
C LYS A 214 -20.66 -16.89 -8.00
N GLU A 215 -20.25 -17.05 -9.25
CA GLU A 215 -20.05 -18.35 -9.89
C GLU A 215 -18.96 -19.18 -9.20
N ALA A 216 -17.93 -18.54 -8.65
CA ALA A 216 -16.85 -19.18 -7.91
C ALA A 216 -17.17 -19.43 -6.42
N ASN A 217 -18.43 -19.23 -5.97
CA ASN A 217 -18.87 -19.35 -4.56
C ASN A 217 -18.10 -18.48 -3.55
N PHE A 218 -17.50 -17.39 -4.01
CA PHE A 218 -16.90 -16.39 -3.13
C PHE A 218 -17.92 -15.36 -2.60
N LEU A 219 -19.10 -15.28 -3.20
CA LEU A 219 -20.22 -14.49 -2.70
C LEU A 219 -21.25 -15.43 -2.08
N ASP A 220 -21.56 -15.27 -0.81
CA ASP A 220 -22.70 -15.93 -0.18
C ASP A 220 -23.98 -15.58 -0.94
N VAL A 221 -24.82 -16.59 -1.23
CA VAL A 221 -26.03 -16.46 -2.05
C VAL A 221 -27.11 -15.63 -1.38
N ARG A 222 -26.90 -15.13 -0.17
CA ARG A 222 -27.80 -14.20 0.51
C ARG A 222 -27.42 -12.76 0.13
N GLY A 223 -27.98 -12.36 -1.02
CA GLY A 223 -27.99 -10.96 -1.41
C GLY A 223 -28.88 -10.16 -0.45
N GLU A 224 -28.35 -9.69 0.64
CA GLU A 224 -28.89 -8.54 1.36
C GLU A 224 -28.03 -7.33 1.03
N VAL A 225 -28.71 -6.36 0.41
CA VAL A 225 -28.31 -5.04 -0.04
C VAL A 225 -27.82 -4.18 1.13
#